data_50f0fd1086e4422076f9ba5faf27a421
#
_entry.id   50f0fd1086e4422076f9ba5faf27a421
#
_cell.length_a   1.000
_cell.length_b   1.000
_cell.length_c   1.000
_cell.angle_alpha   90.00
_cell.angle_beta   90.00
_cell.angle_gamma   90.00
#
_symmetry.space_group_name_H-M   'P 1'
#
loop_
_entity.id
_entity.type
_entity.pdbx_description
1 polymer ?
#
loop_
_entity_poly.entity_id
_entity_poly.type
_entity_poly.pdbx_seq_one_letter_code
_entity_poly.pdbx_strand_id
1 'polypeptide(L)'
;TSDRIVDVTHPTGDLVAQHYLPTTADVETAVAAAWAVRAEAATTSAAKRAAALMHVSNQLQARHEEVARIITDEGGKPLMWSRVEVSRAVSTFRWAAEEARRFSGELQRIDTDAQSEGRIGVIRRFPLGPVLGVAPFNFPLNLVAHKVAPAIAVGAPIIIKPANKTPISALILGEILSETDLPT
;
A
#
# COMPACT_ATOMS: atom_id res chain seq x y z
N THR A 1 7.81 -6.99 -21.11
CA THR A 1 7.17 -8.11 -20.36
C THR A 1 8.00 -9.37 -20.54
N SER A 2 8.21 -10.11 -19.44
CA SER A 2 8.92 -11.38 -19.43
C SER A 2 8.10 -12.47 -20.14
N ASP A 3 8.78 -13.41 -20.84
CA ASP A 3 8.14 -14.62 -21.36
C ASP A 3 7.93 -15.68 -20.25
N ARG A 4 8.33 -15.38 -19.01
CA ARG A 4 8.22 -16.28 -17.86
C ARG A 4 6.85 -16.13 -17.20
N ILE A 5 5.96 -17.08 -17.53
CA ILE A 5 4.62 -17.16 -16.93
C ILE A 5 4.68 -18.08 -15.70
N VAL A 6 3.95 -17.70 -14.67
CA VAL A 6 3.73 -18.51 -13.46
C VAL A 6 2.25 -18.74 -13.28
N ASP A 7 1.90 -20.00 -13.09
CA ASP A 7 0.54 -20.41 -12.78
C ASP A 7 0.23 -20.16 -11.30
N VAL A 8 -0.90 -19.55 -11.05
CA VAL A 8 -1.52 -19.49 -9.72
C VAL A 8 -2.56 -20.61 -9.68
N THR A 9 -2.31 -21.58 -8.83
CA THR A 9 -3.18 -22.76 -8.74
C THR A 9 -3.82 -22.84 -7.36
N HIS A 10 -5.11 -23.21 -7.35
CA HIS A 10 -5.78 -23.64 -6.13
C HIS A 10 -5.07 -24.90 -5.58
N PRO A 11 -5.07 -25.14 -4.26
CA PRO A 11 -4.45 -26.34 -3.67
C PRO A 11 -4.98 -27.69 -4.21
N THR A 12 -6.16 -27.71 -4.82
CA THR A 12 -6.69 -28.89 -5.53
C THR A 12 -6.03 -29.15 -6.90
N GLY A 13 -5.23 -28.18 -7.40
CA GLY A 13 -4.55 -28.26 -8.69
C GLY A 13 -5.21 -27.47 -9.82
N ASP A 14 -6.40 -26.90 -9.59
CA ASP A 14 -7.11 -26.13 -10.60
C ASP A 14 -6.39 -24.80 -10.87
N LEU A 15 -6.27 -24.43 -12.15
CA LEU A 15 -5.69 -23.15 -12.56
C LEU A 15 -6.65 -22.00 -12.18
N VAL A 16 -6.18 -21.07 -11.37
CA VAL A 16 -6.92 -19.86 -10.97
C VAL A 16 -6.60 -18.69 -11.91
N ALA A 17 -5.30 -18.45 -12.13
CA ALA A 17 -4.82 -17.38 -13.00
C ALA A 17 -3.37 -17.62 -13.43
N GLN A 18 -2.90 -16.77 -14.33
CA GLN A 18 -1.49 -16.70 -14.74
C GLN A 18 -0.96 -15.28 -14.57
N HIS A 19 0.28 -15.14 -14.18
CA HIS A 19 0.96 -13.85 -14.16
C HIS A 19 2.38 -13.96 -14.71
N TYR A 20 2.89 -12.83 -15.19
CA TYR A 20 4.26 -12.74 -15.67
C TYR A 20 5.21 -12.38 -14.52
N LEU A 21 6.39 -13.00 -14.50
CA LEU A 21 7.46 -12.56 -13.63
C LEU A 21 8.12 -11.30 -14.23
N PRO A 22 8.50 -10.32 -13.40
CA PRO A 22 9.21 -9.16 -13.89
C PRO A 22 10.61 -9.55 -14.37
N THR A 23 11.09 -8.87 -15.40
CA THR A 23 12.50 -8.85 -15.79
C THR A 23 13.28 -7.88 -14.92
N THR A 24 14.62 -7.89 -15.00
CA THR A 24 15.46 -6.87 -14.36
C THR A 24 15.09 -5.46 -14.87
N ALA A 25 14.82 -5.31 -16.16
CA ALA A 25 14.43 -4.02 -16.74
C ALA A 25 13.07 -3.53 -16.20
N ASP A 26 12.10 -4.42 -15.96
CA ASP A 26 10.82 -4.04 -15.34
C ASP A 26 11.02 -3.54 -13.90
N VAL A 27 11.92 -4.18 -13.15
CA VAL A 27 12.26 -3.76 -11.79
C VAL A 27 12.97 -2.41 -11.78
N GLU A 28 13.94 -2.20 -12.68
CA GLU A 28 14.65 -0.92 -12.83
C GLU A 28 13.68 0.20 -13.22
N THR A 29 12.74 -0.07 -14.12
CA THR A 29 11.69 0.87 -14.51
C THR A 29 10.81 1.25 -13.31
N ALA A 30 10.35 0.28 -12.52
CA ALA A 30 9.53 0.54 -11.33
C ALA A 30 10.29 1.37 -10.28
N VAL A 31 11.58 1.08 -10.08
CA VAL A 31 12.43 1.86 -9.16
C VAL A 31 12.62 3.29 -9.67
N ALA A 32 12.92 3.45 -10.97
CA ALA A 32 13.07 4.78 -11.57
C ALA A 32 11.78 5.61 -11.47
N ALA A 33 10.62 5.01 -11.75
CA ALA A 33 9.32 5.67 -11.61
C ALA A 33 9.07 6.14 -10.17
N ALA A 34 9.27 5.27 -9.18
CA ALA A 34 9.11 5.61 -7.77
C ALA A 34 10.04 6.76 -7.34
N TRP A 35 11.28 6.79 -7.83
CA TRP A 35 12.21 7.89 -7.59
C TRP A 35 11.79 9.19 -8.28
N ALA A 36 11.26 9.12 -9.50
CA ALA A 36 10.82 10.29 -10.26
C ALA A 36 9.68 11.02 -9.54
N VAL A 37 8.70 10.31 -9.01
CA VAL A 37 7.51 10.90 -8.36
C VAL A 37 7.70 11.25 -6.88
N ARG A 38 8.85 10.96 -6.26
CA ARG A 38 9.05 11.12 -4.82
C ARG A 38 8.78 12.52 -4.27
N ALA A 39 9.16 13.56 -5.03
CA ALA A 39 8.98 14.94 -4.60
C ALA A 39 7.51 15.35 -4.66
N GLU A 40 6.80 14.95 -5.71
CA GLU A 40 5.38 15.18 -5.87
C GLU A 40 4.58 14.43 -4.79
N ALA A 41 4.89 13.15 -4.56
CA ALA A 41 4.26 12.35 -3.52
C ALA A 41 4.43 12.97 -2.13
N ALA A 42 5.64 13.43 -1.80
CA ALA A 42 5.95 14.07 -0.51
C ALA A 42 5.20 15.41 -0.32
N THR A 43 4.86 16.11 -1.40
CA THR A 43 4.12 17.39 -1.37
C THR A 43 2.62 17.22 -1.60
N THR A 44 2.15 16.04 -1.97
CA THR A 44 0.73 15.72 -2.09
C THR A 44 0.03 15.98 -0.74
N SER A 45 -1.05 16.75 -0.78
CA SER A 45 -1.74 17.18 0.46
C SER A 45 -2.27 15.99 1.28
N ALA A 46 -2.32 16.16 2.59
CA ALA A 46 -2.92 15.17 3.50
C ALA A 46 -4.38 14.83 3.11
N ALA A 47 -5.12 15.82 2.61
CA ALA A 47 -6.51 15.64 2.15
C ALA A 47 -6.57 14.69 0.93
N LYS A 48 -5.71 14.87 -0.07
CA LYS A 48 -5.65 13.99 -1.25
C LYS A 48 -5.23 12.58 -0.88
N ARG A 49 -4.17 12.42 -0.07
CA ARG A 49 -3.74 11.09 0.41
C ARG A 49 -4.83 10.37 1.18
N ALA A 50 -5.50 11.09 2.10
CA ALA A 50 -6.60 10.52 2.87
C ALA A 50 -7.81 10.16 2.00
N ALA A 51 -8.13 10.95 0.98
CA ALA A 51 -9.20 10.63 0.03
C ALA A 51 -8.90 9.35 -0.76
N ALA A 52 -7.67 9.21 -1.27
CA ALA A 52 -7.23 8.01 -1.98
C ALA A 52 -7.29 6.76 -1.08
N LEU A 53 -6.78 6.85 0.16
CA LEU A 53 -6.85 5.75 1.13
C LEU A 53 -8.30 5.37 1.48
N MET A 54 -9.18 6.34 1.62
CA MET A 54 -10.60 6.09 1.87
C MET A 54 -11.29 5.48 0.64
N HIS A 55 -10.93 5.90 -0.58
CA HIS A 55 -11.40 5.26 -1.82
C HIS A 55 -11.05 3.77 -1.82
N VAL A 56 -9.78 3.42 -1.55
CA VAL A 56 -9.35 2.01 -1.47
C VAL A 56 -10.14 1.24 -0.41
N SER A 57 -10.35 1.81 0.78
CA SER A 57 -11.15 1.19 1.84
C SER A 57 -12.58 0.90 1.37
N ASN A 58 -13.22 1.86 0.71
CA ASN A 58 -14.59 1.74 0.21
C ASN A 58 -14.70 0.70 -0.92
N GLN A 59 -13.76 0.68 -1.86
CA GLN A 59 -13.73 -0.28 -2.96
C GLN A 59 -13.49 -1.71 -2.48
N LEU A 60 -12.55 -1.91 -1.54
CA LEU A 60 -12.36 -3.21 -0.91
C LEU A 60 -13.59 -3.67 -0.14
N GLN A 61 -14.31 -2.75 0.51
CA GLN A 61 -15.57 -3.07 1.19
C GLN A 61 -16.67 -3.44 0.18
N ALA A 62 -16.77 -2.72 -0.93
CA ALA A 62 -17.76 -2.99 -1.99
C ALA A 62 -17.50 -4.33 -2.69
N ARG A 63 -16.22 -4.67 -2.91
CA ARG A 63 -15.78 -5.92 -3.55
C ARG A 63 -15.42 -7.02 -2.53
N HIS A 64 -15.93 -6.91 -1.29
CA HIS A 64 -15.50 -7.75 -0.16
C HIS A 64 -15.58 -9.25 -0.44
N GLU A 65 -16.71 -9.72 -0.96
CA GLU A 65 -16.93 -11.15 -1.22
C GLU A 65 -16.11 -11.65 -2.41
N GLU A 66 -15.96 -10.83 -3.46
CA GLU A 66 -15.11 -11.12 -4.61
C GLU A 66 -13.67 -11.33 -4.17
N VAL A 67 -13.11 -10.36 -3.44
CA VAL A 67 -11.71 -10.41 -2.98
C VAL A 67 -11.49 -11.57 -1.98
N ALA A 68 -12.46 -11.85 -1.11
CA ALA A 68 -12.38 -12.98 -0.19
C ALA A 68 -12.33 -14.33 -0.93
N ARG A 69 -13.11 -14.49 -2.01
CA ARG A 69 -13.06 -15.70 -2.86
C ARG A 69 -11.70 -15.84 -3.55
N ILE A 70 -11.19 -14.74 -4.11
CA ILE A 70 -9.86 -14.72 -4.74
C ILE A 70 -8.77 -15.17 -3.75
N ILE A 71 -8.77 -14.67 -2.52
CA ILE A 71 -7.81 -15.11 -1.47
C ILE A 71 -7.95 -16.59 -1.17
N THR A 72 -9.18 -17.11 -1.18
CA THR A 72 -9.44 -18.56 -0.99
C THR A 72 -8.91 -19.34 -2.18
N ASP A 73 -9.19 -18.91 -3.38
CA ASP A 73 -8.83 -19.62 -4.62
C ASP A 73 -7.32 -19.64 -4.84
N GLU A 74 -6.62 -18.51 -4.64
CA GLU A 74 -5.16 -18.44 -4.84
C GLU A 74 -4.35 -19.06 -3.70
N GLY A 75 -4.89 -19.14 -2.46
CA GLY A 75 -4.13 -19.56 -1.28
C GLY A 75 -4.67 -20.78 -0.53
N GLY A 76 -5.86 -21.28 -0.87
CA GLY A 76 -6.53 -22.37 -0.16
C GLY A 76 -6.99 -22.02 1.26
N LYS A 77 -7.04 -20.73 1.59
CA LYS A 77 -7.51 -20.28 2.89
C LYS A 77 -9.02 -20.51 3.02
N PRO A 78 -9.54 -21.03 4.15
CA PRO A 78 -10.97 -21.12 4.35
C PRO A 78 -11.67 -19.76 4.18
N LEU A 79 -12.77 -19.73 3.42
CA LEU A 79 -13.45 -18.50 3.01
C LEU A 79 -13.80 -17.58 4.20
N MET A 80 -14.17 -18.16 5.34
CA MET A 80 -14.43 -17.38 6.54
C MET A 80 -13.23 -16.54 6.99
N TRP A 81 -12.01 -17.06 6.88
CA TRP A 81 -10.78 -16.35 7.23
C TRP A 81 -10.36 -15.37 6.15
N SER A 82 -10.65 -15.67 4.89
CA SER A 82 -10.46 -14.73 3.78
C SER A 82 -11.34 -13.49 3.93
N ARG A 83 -12.61 -13.66 4.34
CA ARG A 83 -13.51 -12.55 4.68
C ARG A 83 -12.98 -11.68 5.82
N VAL A 84 -12.46 -12.30 6.87
CA VAL A 84 -11.81 -11.58 7.99
C VAL A 84 -10.59 -10.82 7.50
N GLU A 85 -9.79 -11.39 6.60
CA GLU A 85 -8.62 -10.73 6.04
C GLU A 85 -9.00 -9.47 5.25
N VAL A 86 -10.00 -9.54 4.37
CA VAL A 86 -10.50 -8.37 3.64
C VAL A 86 -11.00 -7.29 4.58
N SER A 87 -11.79 -7.65 5.60
CA SER A 87 -12.28 -6.71 6.61
C SER A 87 -11.13 -5.99 7.34
N ARG A 88 -10.04 -6.70 7.63
CA ARG A 88 -8.83 -6.11 8.23
C ARG A 88 -8.14 -5.14 7.28
N ALA A 89 -8.01 -5.49 5.99
CA ALA A 89 -7.44 -4.60 4.99
C ALA A 89 -8.27 -3.31 4.83
N VAL A 90 -9.61 -3.43 4.75
CA VAL A 90 -10.54 -2.29 4.76
C VAL A 90 -10.28 -1.38 5.95
N SER A 91 -10.18 -1.97 7.15
CA SER A 91 -9.90 -1.21 8.39
C SER A 91 -8.54 -0.54 8.35
N THR A 92 -7.50 -1.22 7.83
CA THR A 92 -6.14 -0.67 7.72
C THR A 92 -6.11 0.59 6.84
N PHE A 93 -6.76 0.56 5.67
CA PHE A 93 -6.83 1.72 4.79
C PHE A 93 -7.63 2.87 5.41
N ARG A 94 -8.74 2.58 6.09
CA ARG A 94 -9.53 3.60 6.81
C ARG A 94 -8.70 4.28 7.89
N TRP A 95 -8.00 3.52 8.73
CA TRP A 95 -7.14 4.08 9.77
C TRP A 95 -5.99 4.90 9.18
N ALA A 96 -5.37 4.41 8.10
CA ALA A 96 -4.33 5.16 7.41
C ALA A 96 -4.84 6.50 6.83
N ALA A 97 -6.10 6.55 6.36
CA ALA A 97 -6.72 7.80 5.91
C ALA A 97 -6.89 8.81 7.05
N GLU A 98 -7.27 8.34 8.25
CA GLU A 98 -7.37 9.20 9.44
C GLU A 98 -5.98 9.68 9.88
N GLU A 99 -5.00 8.79 9.93
CA GLU A 99 -3.62 9.14 10.32
C GLU A 99 -2.95 10.07 9.30
N ALA A 100 -3.24 9.94 8.00
CA ALA A 100 -2.74 10.87 6.98
C ALA A 100 -3.12 12.34 7.30
N ARG A 101 -4.28 12.58 7.93
CA ARG A 101 -4.74 13.91 8.35
C ARG A 101 -4.10 14.37 9.66
N ARG A 102 -3.69 13.45 10.52
CA ARG A 102 -3.15 13.71 11.87
C ARG A 102 -1.64 13.76 11.91
N PHE A 103 -0.98 13.12 10.95
CA PHE A 103 0.48 13.04 10.88
C PHE A 103 1.08 14.40 10.52
N SER A 104 1.30 15.24 11.53
CA SER A 104 1.77 16.62 11.37
C SER A 104 3.24 16.78 11.80
N GLY A 105 3.48 16.99 13.08
CA GLY A 105 4.76 17.30 13.67
C GLY A 105 4.58 17.79 15.10
N GLU A 106 5.59 18.48 15.61
CA GLU A 106 5.63 18.93 16.98
C GLU A 106 6.01 20.40 17.04
N LEU A 107 5.40 21.12 17.97
CA LEU A 107 5.81 22.45 18.37
C LEU A 107 6.56 22.34 19.70
N GLN A 108 7.81 22.78 19.73
CA GLN A 108 8.63 22.71 20.93
C GLN A 108 9.01 24.11 21.41
N ARG A 109 8.98 24.33 22.72
CA ARG A 109 9.61 25.47 23.34
C ARG A 109 11.11 25.24 23.38
N ILE A 110 11.86 26.18 22.84
CA ILE A 110 13.32 26.21 22.88
C ILE A 110 13.86 27.48 23.54
N ASP A 111 12.99 28.20 24.25
CA ASP A 111 13.30 29.41 25.03
C ASP A 111 13.71 29.03 26.46
N THR A 112 14.62 28.07 26.61
CA THR A 112 15.03 27.48 27.89
C THR A 112 16.10 28.31 28.64
N ASP A 113 16.66 29.30 28.00
CA ASP A 113 17.65 30.21 28.58
C ASP A 113 17.44 31.64 28.03
N ALA A 114 18.10 32.63 28.67
CA ALA A 114 17.94 34.05 28.33
C ALA A 114 18.37 34.39 26.89
N GLN A 115 19.23 33.62 26.27
CA GLN A 115 19.72 33.85 24.90
C GLN A 115 18.74 33.31 23.84
N SER A 116 17.88 32.38 24.23
CA SER A 116 16.87 31.74 23.37
C SER A 116 15.45 32.25 23.64
N GLU A 117 15.27 33.25 24.46
CA GLU A 117 13.97 33.83 24.81
C GLU A 117 13.15 34.20 23.56
N GLY A 118 11.87 33.77 23.53
CA GLY A 118 10.93 34.01 22.44
C GLY A 118 11.09 33.04 21.21
N ARG A 119 12.02 32.08 21.24
CA ARG A 119 12.21 31.13 20.16
C ARG A 119 11.26 29.93 20.29
N ILE A 120 10.79 29.45 19.12
CA ILE A 120 9.94 28.28 18.99
C ILE A 120 10.56 27.33 17.95
N GLY A 121 10.65 26.07 18.29
CA GLY A 121 11.05 24.99 17.38
C GLY A 121 9.84 24.34 16.72
N VAL A 122 9.86 24.18 15.41
CA VAL A 122 8.86 23.43 14.67
C VAL A 122 9.52 22.20 14.06
N ILE A 123 9.08 21.01 14.48
CA ILE A 123 9.54 19.73 13.93
C ILE A 123 8.52 19.26 12.91
N ARG A 124 8.98 18.98 11.70
CA ARG A 124 8.16 18.35 10.64
C ARG A 124 8.80 17.03 10.23
N ARG A 125 7.95 16.06 9.90
CA ARG A 125 8.37 14.77 9.39
C ARG A 125 8.10 14.67 7.90
N PHE A 126 9.06 14.16 7.16
CA PHE A 126 8.98 13.96 5.72
C PHE A 126 9.26 12.50 5.38
N PRO A 127 8.68 11.95 4.30
CA PRO A 127 9.04 10.61 3.84
C PRO A 127 10.53 10.57 3.45
N LEU A 128 11.20 9.50 3.81
CA LEU A 128 12.63 9.30 3.48
C LEU A 128 12.85 9.12 1.97
N GLY A 129 11.91 8.48 1.30
CA GLY A 129 11.95 8.17 -0.13
C GLY A 129 11.05 6.99 -0.48
N PRO A 130 11.23 6.39 -1.67
CA PRO A 130 10.49 5.22 -2.09
C PRO A 130 10.67 4.03 -1.15
N VAL A 131 9.61 3.26 -0.96
CA VAL A 131 9.56 2.07 -0.09
C VAL A 131 9.45 0.83 -0.96
N LEU A 132 10.20 -0.22 -0.67
CA LEU A 132 10.00 -1.54 -1.23
C LEU A 132 9.24 -2.41 -0.22
N GLY A 133 8.05 -2.86 -0.59
CA GLY A 133 7.25 -3.79 0.19
C GLY A 133 7.29 -5.20 -0.39
N VAL A 134 7.85 -6.15 0.36
CA VAL A 134 7.82 -7.58 0.00
C VAL A 134 6.79 -8.28 0.87
N ALA A 135 5.78 -8.91 0.25
CA ALA A 135 4.68 -9.55 0.97
C ALA A 135 4.78 -11.08 0.93
N PRO A 136 4.50 -11.76 2.04
CA PRO A 136 4.40 -13.22 2.09
C PRO A 136 3.01 -13.69 1.61
N PHE A 137 2.88 -15.01 1.43
CA PHE A 137 1.69 -15.63 0.83
C PHE A 137 0.54 -15.88 1.82
N ASN A 138 0.80 -15.89 3.14
CA ASN A 138 -0.16 -16.36 4.15
C ASN A 138 -1.28 -15.36 4.46
N PHE A 139 -1.06 -14.06 4.24
CA PHE A 139 -2.05 -12.99 4.28
C PHE A 139 -1.81 -12.04 3.09
N PRO A 140 -2.13 -12.50 1.87
CA PRO A 140 -1.68 -11.86 0.63
C PRO A 140 -2.19 -10.44 0.43
N LEU A 141 -3.40 -10.15 0.88
CA LEU A 141 -3.97 -8.81 0.84
C LEU A 141 -3.58 -7.98 2.06
N ASN A 142 -3.77 -8.52 3.28
CA ASN A 142 -3.63 -7.73 4.50
C ASN A 142 -2.19 -7.30 4.75
N LEU A 143 -1.20 -8.15 4.45
CA LEU A 143 0.21 -7.78 4.62
C LEU A 143 0.72 -6.84 3.52
N VAL A 144 0.06 -6.79 2.37
CA VAL A 144 0.25 -5.73 1.38
C VAL A 144 -0.37 -4.42 1.89
N ALA A 145 -1.61 -4.47 2.39
CA ALA A 145 -2.29 -3.30 2.95
C ALA A 145 -1.46 -2.63 4.06
N HIS A 146 -0.86 -3.41 4.96
CA HIS A 146 0.01 -2.90 6.04
C HIS A 146 1.30 -2.23 5.56
N LYS A 147 1.67 -2.36 4.29
CA LYS A 147 2.82 -1.68 3.67
C LYS A 147 2.36 -0.49 2.84
N VAL A 148 1.34 -0.69 2.02
CA VAL A 148 0.83 0.33 1.09
C VAL A 148 0.17 1.48 1.84
N ALA A 149 -0.74 1.17 2.75
CA ALA A 149 -1.52 2.19 3.43
C ALA A 149 -0.67 3.21 4.23
N PRO A 150 0.27 2.79 5.09
CA PRO A 150 1.12 3.75 5.81
C PRO A 150 2.10 4.50 4.91
N ALA A 151 2.61 3.88 3.82
CA ALA A 151 3.47 4.58 2.88
C ALA A 151 2.73 5.73 2.19
N ILE A 152 1.52 5.49 1.69
CA ILE A 152 0.68 6.54 1.12
C ILE A 152 0.32 7.59 2.16
N ALA A 153 -0.02 7.19 3.39
CA ALA A 153 -0.39 8.12 4.46
C ALA A 153 0.70 9.15 4.75
N VAL A 154 1.97 8.79 4.68
CA VAL A 154 3.10 9.70 4.88
C VAL A 154 3.59 10.39 3.60
N GLY A 155 3.07 10.01 2.42
CA GLY A 155 3.48 10.56 1.13
C GLY A 155 4.74 9.92 0.55
N ALA A 156 5.03 8.66 0.89
CA ALA A 156 6.12 7.89 0.29
C ALA A 156 5.61 7.07 -0.90
N PRO A 157 6.26 7.11 -2.07
CA PRO A 157 6.02 6.14 -3.13
C PRO A 157 6.34 4.73 -2.65
N ILE A 158 5.60 3.74 -3.13
CA ILE A 158 5.83 2.36 -2.75
C ILE A 158 5.79 1.42 -3.95
N ILE A 159 6.73 0.50 -3.98
CA ILE A 159 6.77 -0.62 -4.91
C ILE A 159 6.42 -1.87 -4.12
N ILE A 160 5.43 -2.63 -4.58
CA ILE A 160 5.06 -3.89 -3.95
C ILE A 160 5.51 -5.08 -4.79
N LYS A 161 6.20 -5.99 -4.15
CA LYS A 161 6.45 -7.33 -4.66
C LYS A 161 5.53 -8.30 -3.93
N PRO A 162 4.39 -8.71 -4.50
CA PRO A 162 3.51 -9.71 -3.90
C PRO A 162 4.16 -11.10 -3.89
N ALA A 163 3.60 -12.02 -3.13
CA ALA A 163 4.02 -13.41 -3.18
C ALA A 163 3.67 -14.02 -4.55
N ASN A 164 4.59 -14.80 -5.13
CA ASN A 164 4.36 -15.41 -6.44
C ASN A 164 3.19 -16.40 -6.45
N LYS A 165 2.92 -17.03 -5.29
CA LYS A 165 1.82 -18.03 -5.16
C LYS A 165 0.44 -17.37 -5.00
N THR A 166 0.37 -16.16 -4.49
CA THR A 166 -0.87 -15.47 -4.15
C THR A 166 -0.78 -13.99 -4.51
N PRO A 167 -0.64 -13.65 -5.81
CA PRO A 167 -0.45 -12.27 -6.23
C PRO A 167 -1.76 -11.53 -6.53
N ILE A 168 -2.88 -12.26 -6.76
CA ILE A 168 -4.06 -11.69 -7.42
C ILE A 168 -4.75 -10.67 -6.53
N SER A 169 -4.91 -10.95 -5.23
CA SER A 169 -5.49 -10.00 -4.28
C SER A 169 -4.69 -8.71 -4.20
N ALA A 170 -3.35 -8.77 -4.34
CA ALA A 170 -2.50 -7.59 -4.38
C ALA A 170 -2.63 -6.83 -5.72
N LEU A 171 -2.82 -7.53 -6.84
CA LEU A 171 -3.06 -6.91 -8.14
C LEU A 171 -4.39 -6.17 -8.18
N ILE A 172 -5.45 -6.73 -7.58
CA ILE A 172 -6.74 -6.05 -7.40
C ILE A 172 -6.56 -4.75 -6.58
N LEU A 173 -5.75 -4.78 -5.53
CA LEU A 173 -5.43 -3.58 -4.79
C LEU A 173 -4.72 -2.54 -5.66
N GLY A 174 -3.80 -2.96 -6.53
CA GLY A 174 -3.13 -2.09 -7.51
C GLY A 174 -4.12 -1.47 -8.51
N GLU A 175 -5.07 -2.27 -9.01
CA GLU A 175 -6.17 -1.80 -9.87
C GLU A 175 -6.98 -0.69 -9.19
N ILE A 176 -7.43 -0.92 -7.95
CA ILE A 176 -8.19 0.08 -7.17
C ILE A 176 -7.36 1.35 -6.93
N LEU A 177 -6.06 1.22 -6.66
CA LEU A 177 -5.18 2.37 -6.49
C LEU A 177 -5.02 3.20 -7.76
N SER A 178 -5.04 2.55 -8.94
CA SER A 178 -4.94 3.25 -10.22
C SER A 178 -6.14 4.14 -10.55
N GLU A 179 -7.25 3.98 -9.82
CA GLU A 179 -8.43 4.85 -9.91
C GLU A 179 -8.27 6.17 -9.14
N THR A 180 -7.17 6.35 -8.42
CA THR A 180 -6.93 7.52 -7.56
C THR A 180 -6.01 8.54 -8.24
N ASP A 181 -6.08 9.81 -7.80
CA ASP A 181 -5.23 10.91 -8.27
C ASP A 181 -3.85 10.95 -7.56
N LEU A 182 -3.33 9.80 -7.11
CA LEU A 182 -1.99 9.74 -6.55
C LEU A 182 -0.93 9.75 -7.65
N PRO A 183 0.25 10.35 -7.41
CA PRO A 183 1.37 10.28 -8.35
C PRO A 183 1.81 8.83 -8.58
N THR A 184 1.98 8.44 -9.85
CA THR A 184 2.36 7.09 -10.29
C THR A 184 3.58 7.12 -11.22
#